data_e1f515daec1679083c823a16455f5f3b
#
_entry.id   e1f515daec1679083c823a16455f5f3b
#
_cell.length_a   1.000
_cell.length_b   1.000
_cell.length_c   1.000
_cell.angle_alpha   90.00
_cell.angle_beta   90.00
_cell.angle_gamma   90.00
#
_symmetry.space_group_name_H-M   'P 1'
#
loop_
_entity.id
_entity.type
_entity.pdbx_description
1 polymer ?
#
loop_
_entity_poly.entity_id
_entity_poly.type
_entity_poly.pdbx_seq_one_letter_code
_entity_poly.pdbx_strand_id
1 'polypeptide(L)'
;DIAEQTLELIADTARDSLTQMRSLLGLLRTDEATAYAPVPTLSDVPALVEQSRRAGLPVTFTGITSTMARTLPQGAELAAYRTVQEALTNALKHSPGAATTVTIHWGKDGLQLRVENDPVSSTAAQHIARSVPGSGNGLRGMSERIALYHGTLTYGLQPDGSWLVEATLPYRDL
;
A
#
# COMPACT_ATOMS: atom_id res chain seq x y z
N ASP A 1 12.66 -32.30 -16.26
CA ASP A 1 12.96 -32.27 -17.69
C ASP A 1 13.13 -30.80 -18.15
N ILE A 2 14.16 -30.55 -19.02
CA ILE A 2 14.47 -29.21 -19.54
C ILE A 2 13.24 -28.55 -20.20
N ALA A 3 12.41 -29.34 -20.87
CA ALA A 3 11.18 -28.88 -21.51
C ALA A 3 10.13 -28.37 -20.49
N GLU A 4 9.97 -29.03 -19.36
CA GLU A 4 9.05 -28.63 -18.30
C GLU A 4 9.53 -27.35 -17.62
N GLN A 5 10.83 -27.23 -17.33
CA GLN A 5 11.41 -26.02 -16.76
C GLN A 5 11.27 -24.82 -17.70
N THR A 6 11.42 -25.05 -19.01
CA THR A 6 11.25 -23.97 -20.01
C THR A 6 9.78 -23.55 -20.12
N LEU A 7 8.84 -24.48 -20.04
CA LEU A 7 7.40 -24.19 -20.05
C LEU A 7 6.96 -23.45 -18.79
N GLU A 8 7.46 -23.79 -17.61
CA GLU A 8 7.20 -23.06 -16.38
C GLU A 8 7.75 -21.63 -16.45
N LEU A 9 8.97 -21.44 -16.93
CA LEU A 9 9.58 -20.13 -17.10
C LEU A 9 8.79 -19.24 -18.08
N ILE A 10 8.32 -19.81 -19.19
CA ILE A 10 7.47 -19.12 -20.17
C ILE A 10 6.12 -18.74 -19.53
N ALA A 11 5.50 -19.67 -18.78
CA ALA A 11 4.23 -19.43 -18.12
C ALA A 11 4.33 -18.32 -17.06
N ASP A 12 5.42 -18.30 -16.29
CA ASP A 12 5.66 -17.26 -15.26
C ASP A 12 5.97 -15.91 -15.90
N THR A 13 6.79 -15.87 -16.96
CA THR A 13 7.06 -14.65 -17.74
C THR A 13 5.78 -14.09 -18.36
N ALA A 14 4.89 -14.96 -18.86
CA ALA A 14 3.60 -14.54 -19.42
C ALA A 14 2.66 -13.97 -18.34
N ARG A 15 2.60 -14.57 -17.15
CA ARG A 15 1.81 -14.08 -16.01
C ARG A 15 2.31 -12.72 -15.53
N ASP A 16 3.63 -12.56 -15.44
CA ASP A 16 4.25 -11.29 -15.04
C ASP A 16 3.97 -10.20 -16.07
N SER A 17 4.08 -10.52 -17.37
CA SER A 17 3.77 -9.60 -18.46
C SER A 17 2.29 -9.18 -18.45
N LEU A 18 1.36 -10.13 -18.22
CA LEU A 18 -0.07 -9.83 -18.09
C LEU A 18 -0.37 -8.98 -16.85
N THR A 19 0.35 -9.21 -15.75
CA THR A 19 0.21 -8.41 -14.51
C THR A 19 0.74 -7.00 -14.73
N GLN A 20 1.88 -6.84 -15.42
CA GLN A 20 2.41 -5.54 -15.81
C GLN A 20 1.48 -4.80 -16.78
N MET A 21 0.94 -5.48 -17.79
CA MET A 21 -0.05 -4.89 -18.70
C MET A 21 -1.33 -4.48 -17.98
N ARG A 22 -1.83 -5.28 -17.04
CA ARG A 22 -2.98 -4.92 -16.21
C ARG A 22 -2.68 -3.71 -15.31
N SER A 23 -1.47 -3.61 -14.78
CA SER A 23 -1.03 -2.45 -13.99
C SER A 23 -0.93 -1.19 -14.86
N LEU A 24 -0.38 -1.30 -16.08
CA LEU A 24 -0.32 -0.19 -17.04
C LEU A 24 -1.71 0.22 -17.54
N LEU A 25 -2.58 -0.75 -17.84
CA LEU A 25 -3.97 -0.48 -18.20
C LEU A 25 -4.77 0.07 -17.01
N GLY A 26 -4.45 -0.34 -15.79
CA GLY A 26 -5.00 0.25 -14.56
C GLY A 26 -4.60 1.71 -14.39
N LEU A 27 -3.36 2.06 -14.71
CA LEU A 27 -2.89 3.45 -14.72
C LEU A 27 -3.56 4.28 -15.84
N LEU A 28 -3.68 3.72 -17.04
CA LEU A 28 -4.36 4.39 -18.17
C LEU A 28 -5.89 4.46 -17.98
N ARG A 29 -6.52 3.44 -17.39
CA ARG A 29 -7.95 3.47 -17.04
C ARG A 29 -8.26 4.42 -15.90
N THR A 30 -7.29 4.75 -15.04
CA THR A 30 -7.48 5.74 -13.99
C THR A 30 -7.68 7.14 -14.61
N ASP A 31 -7.09 7.43 -15.76
CA ASP A 31 -7.24 8.73 -16.42
C ASP A 31 -8.54 8.88 -17.26
N GLU A 32 -9.08 7.79 -17.82
CA GLU A 32 -10.29 7.88 -18.67
C GLU A 32 -11.60 7.43 -17.97
N ALA A 33 -11.55 6.44 -17.08
CA ALA A 33 -12.75 5.95 -16.38
C ALA A 33 -13.08 6.73 -15.11
N THR A 34 -12.19 7.58 -14.61
CA THR A 34 -12.35 8.37 -13.39
C THR A 34 -12.87 9.79 -13.62
N ALA A 35 -13.17 10.19 -14.85
CA ALA A 35 -13.76 11.50 -15.12
C ALA A 35 -15.12 11.73 -14.38
N TYR A 36 -15.75 10.69 -13.85
CA TYR A 36 -17.00 10.74 -13.11
C TYR A 36 -17.00 10.03 -11.74
N ALA A 37 -15.94 9.34 -11.35
CA ALA A 37 -15.85 8.74 -10.03
C ALA A 37 -15.29 9.76 -9.02
N PRO A 38 -15.89 9.87 -7.81
CA PRO A 38 -15.35 10.72 -6.76
C PRO A 38 -13.90 10.34 -6.46
N VAL A 39 -13.04 11.35 -6.27
CA VAL A 39 -11.64 11.14 -5.87
C VAL A 39 -11.64 10.46 -4.49
N PRO A 40 -10.97 9.31 -4.32
CA PRO A 40 -10.91 8.65 -3.02
C PRO A 40 -10.31 9.54 -1.95
N THR A 41 -10.88 9.45 -0.76
CA THR A 41 -10.46 10.17 0.44
C THR A 41 -10.11 9.21 1.56
N LEU A 42 -9.67 9.72 2.70
CA LEU A 42 -9.44 8.91 3.89
C LEU A 42 -10.72 8.21 4.41
N SER A 43 -11.89 8.74 4.12
CA SER A 43 -13.17 8.12 4.46
C SER A 43 -13.43 6.80 3.73
N ASP A 44 -12.70 6.54 2.65
CA ASP A 44 -12.79 5.29 1.87
C ASP A 44 -11.85 4.19 2.37
N VAL A 45 -10.95 4.51 3.32
CA VAL A 45 -10.00 3.52 3.89
C VAL A 45 -10.69 2.33 4.55
N PRO A 46 -11.79 2.46 5.30
CA PRO A 46 -12.51 1.31 5.84
C PRO A 46 -12.96 0.32 4.76
N ALA A 47 -13.46 0.81 3.62
CA ALA A 47 -13.86 -0.04 2.49
C ALA A 47 -12.66 -0.77 1.88
N LEU A 48 -11.52 -0.11 1.77
CA LEU A 48 -10.26 -0.69 1.30
C LEU A 48 -9.76 -1.79 2.24
N VAL A 49 -9.87 -1.59 3.55
CA VAL A 49 -9.53 -2.59 4.59
C VAL A 49 -10.44 -3.82 4.44
N GLU A 50 -11.74 -3.63 4.27
CA GLU A 50 -12.67 -4.74 4.05
C GLU A 50 -12.38 -5.52 2.75
N GLN A 51 -11.99 -4.83 1.70
CA GLN A 51 -11.55 -5.47 0.45
C GLN A 51 -10.30 -6.34 0.68
N SER A 52 -9.34 -5.84 1.44
CA SER A 52 -8.11 -6.57 1.78
C SER A 52 -8.39 -7.80 2.66
N ARG A 53 -9.33 -7.70 3.62
CA ARG A 53 -9.80 -8.83 4.43
C ARG A 53 -10.42 -9.93 3.57
N ARG A 54 -11.28 -9.55 2.62
CA ARG A 54 -11.88 -10.50 1.66
C ARG A 54 -10.84 -11.16 0.75
N ALA A 55 -9.74 -10.46 0.47
CA ALA A 55 -8.62 -11.02 -0.28
C ALA A 55 -7.71 -11.93 0.56
N GLY A 56 -8.02 -12.15 1.86
CA GLY A 56 -7.31 -13.08 2.74
C GLY A 56 -6.22 -12.45 3.61
N LEU A 57 -6.14 -11.11 3.70
CA LEU A 57 -5.23 -10.43 4.60
C LEU A 57 -5.94 -10.15 5.94
N PRO A 58 -5.45 -10.69 7.09
CA PRO A 58 -5.99 -10.33 8.39
C PRO A 58 -5.63 -8.87 8.72
N VAL A 59 -6.58 -7.93 8.61
CA VAL A 59 -6.32 -6.51 8.84
C VAL A 59 -7.09 -6.03 10.06
N THR A 60 -6.39 -5.38 11.00
CA THR A 60 -6.98 -4.57 12.06
C THR A 60 -6.87 -3.09 11.67
N PHE A 61 -7.97 -2.35 11.80
CA PHE A 61 -8.01 -0.94 11.48
C PHE A 61 -8.38 -0.12 12.72
N THR A 62 -7.58 0.90 13.02
CA THR A 62 -7.79 1.82 14.13
C THR A 62 -7.65 3.26 13.64
N GLY A 63 -8.63 4.10 13.96
CA GLY A 63 -8.54 5.52 13.69
C GLY A 63 -9.61 6.05 12.75
N ILE A 64 -9.45 7.31 12.36
CA ILE A 64 -10.35 8.25 11.71
C ILE A 64 -11.39 8.82 12.70
N THR A 65 -11.02 9.06 13.92
CA THR A 65 -11.81 9.94 14.77
C THR A 65 -11.17 11.33 14.74
N SER A 66 -11.53 12.14 13.76
CA SER A 66 -11.20 13.56 13.80
C SER A 66 -12.23 14.27 14.66
N THR A 67 -11.85 14.67 15.85
CA THR A 67 -12.61 15.63 16.68
C THR A 67 -12.22 17.08 16.35
N MET A 68 -11.28 17.28 15.44
CA MET A 68 -10.77 18.61 15.08
C MET A 68 -11.23 18.98 13.66
N ALA A 69 -11.68 20.24 13.50
CA ALA A 69 -12.06 20.86 12.23
C ALA A 69 -10.85 21.14 11.30
N ARG A 70 -9.80 20.30 11.37
CA ARG A 70 -8.61 20.44 10.53
C ARG A 70 -8.72 19.48 9.36
N THR A 71 -8.57 20.01 8.16
CA THR A 71 -8.66 19.24 6.91
C THR A 71 -7.32 19.26 6.21
N LEU A 72 -7.00 18.16 5.55
CA LEU A 72 -5.91 18.12 4.57
C LEU A 72 -6.43 18.62 3.21
N PRO A 73 -5.56 19.16 2.35
CA PRO A 73 -5.89 19.36 0.95
C PRO A 73 -6.32 18.02 0.31
N GLN A 74 -7.29 18.06 -0.61
CA GLN A 74 -7.82 16.85 -1.27
C GLN A 74 -6.72 15.96 -1.88
N GLY A 75 -5.68 16.58 -2.46
CA GLY A 75 -4.55 15.82 -3.00
C GLY A 75 -3.71 15.14 -1.92
N ALA A 76 -3.59 15.71 -0.72
CA ALA A 76 -2.90 15.08 0.40
C ALA A 76 -3.72 13.91 0.98
N GLU A 77 -5.05 14.03 1.05
CA GLU A 77 -5.92 12.91 1.42
C GLU A 77 -5.82 11.76 0.41
N LEU A 78 -5.79 12.09 -0.89
CA LEU A 78 -5.58 11.08 -1.94
C LEU A 78 -4.21 10.41 -1.80
N ALA A 79 -3.15 11.18 -1.53
CA ALA A 79 -1.81 10.63 -1.31
C ALA A 79 -1.79 9.67 -0.10
N ALA A 80 -2.44 10.04 1.00
CA ALA A 80 -2.60 9.17 2.17
C ALA A 80 -3.39 7.88 1.83
N TYR A 81 -4.55 8.00 1.18
CA TYR A 81 -5.33 6.85 0.72
C TYR A 81 -4.50 5.89 -0.15
N ARG A 82 -3.78 6.42 -1.15
CA ARG A 82 -2.93 5.62 -2.04
C ARG A 82 -1.77 4.95 -1.30
N THR A 83 -1.25 5.59 -0.25
CA THR A 83 -0.22 4.99 0.61
C THR A 83 -0.76 3.77 1.35
N VAL A 84 -1.97 3.85 1.93
CA VAL A 84 -2.62 2.68 2.55
C VAL A 84 -2.87 1.58 1.53
N GLN A 85 -3.39 1.94 0.36
CA GLN A 85 -3.71 1.00 -0.72
C GLN A 85 -2.47 0.21 -1.17
N GLU A 86 -1.36 0.90 -1.41
CA GLU A 86 -0.10 0.29 -1.83
C GLU A 86 0.51 -0.56 -0.72
N ALA A 87 0.47 -0.08 0.54
CA ALA A 87 0.96 -0.83 1.68
C ALA A 87 0.19 -2.14 1.90
N LEU A 88 -1.16 -2.12 1.81
CA LEU A 88 -2.00 -3.32 1.90
C LEU A 88 -1.78 -4.27 0.72
N THR A 89 -1.59 -3.73 -0.49
CA THR A 89 -1.24 -4.53 -1.68
C THR A 89 0.11 -5.22 -1.51
N ASN A 90 1.09 -4.51 -0.95
CA ASN A 90 2.41 -5.07 -0.66
C ASN A 90 2.33 -6.16 0.42
N ALA A 91 1.51 -5.96 1.45
CA ALA A 91 1.25 -6.97 2.47
C ALA A 91 0.67 -8.26 1.87
N LEU A 92 -0.36 -8.14 1.02
CA LEU A 92 -0.94 -9.28 0.32
C LEU A 92 0.07 -10.04 -0.55
N LYS A 93 0.98 -9.32 -1.21
CA LYS A 93 1.99 -9.91 -2.10
C LYS A 93 3.18 -10.52 -1.35
N HIS A 94 3.65 -9.84 -0.31
CA HIS A 94 4.94 -10.14 0.32
C HIS A 94 4.82 -10.77 1.71
N SER A 95 3.65 -10.66 2.33
CA SER A 95 3.39 -11.19 3.68
C SER A 95 2.01 -11.85 3.75
N PRO A 96 1.69 -12.81 2.83
CA PRO A 96 0.37 -13.43 2.80
C PRO A 96 0.04 -14.10 4.13
N GLY A 97 -1.12 -13.76 4.69
CA GLY A 97 -1.59 -14.29 5.96
C GLY A 97 -1.00 -13.67 7.23
N ALA A 98 -0.02 -12.75 7.11
CA ALA A 98 0.48 -12.00 8.27
C ALA A 98 -0.58 -11.01 8.76
N ALA A 99 -0.75 -10.91 10.09
CA ALA A 99 -1.63 -9.91 10.66
C ALA A 99 -1.10 -8.51 10.30
N THR A 100 -2.00 -7.65 9.85
CA THR A 100 -1.67 -6.31 9.41
C THR A 100 -2.46 -5.31 10.23
N THR A 101 -1.80 -4.28 10.73
CA THR A 101 -2.45 -3.20 11.47
C THR A 101 -2.36 -1.91 10.66
N VAL A 102 -3.49 -1.27 10.42
CA VAL A 102 -3.59 0.07 9.83
C VAL A 102 -4.04 1.03 10.90
N THR A 103 -3.25 2.07 11.14
CA THR A 103 -3.57 3.13 12.09
C THR A 103 -3.55 4.48 11.40
N ILE A 104 -4.61 5.28 11.59
CA ILE A 104 -4.70 6.65 11.11
C ILE A 104 -5.01 7.55 12.31
N HIS A 105 -4.13 8.48 12.60
CA HIS A 105 -4.25 9.39 13.72
C HIS A 105 -4.15 10.85 13.29
N TRP A 106 -5.10 11.68 13.71
CA TRP A 106 -5.08 13.11 13.52
C TRP A 106 -4.38 13.75 14.73
N GLY A 107 -3.08 13.98 14.58
CA GLY A 107 -2.25 14.60 15.62
C GLY A 107 -2.38 16.12 15.68
N LYS A 108 -1.56 16.75 16.53
CA LYS A 108 -1.51 18.21 16.69
C LYS A 108 -1.01 18.90 15.41
N ASP A 109 -0.02 18.33 14.75
CA ASP A 109 0.74 18.94 13.65
C ASP A 109 0.39 18.37 12.27
N GLY A 110 -0.42 17.32 12.20
CA GLY A 110 -0.78 16.67 10.94
C GLY A 110 -1.42 15.30 11.13
N LEU A 111 -1.69 14.66 9.99
CA LEU A 111 -2.12 13.29 9.90
C LEU A 111 -0.91 12.36 10.04
N GLN A 112 -1.03 11.35 10.88
CA GLN A 112 -0.10 10.23 10.98
C GLN A 112 -0.79 8.97 10.47
N LEU A 113 -0.11 8.27 9.58
CA LEU A 113 -0.56 7.03 8.96
C LEU A 113 0.48 5.95 9.21
N ARG A 114 0.07 4.78 9.70
CA ARG A 114 0.93 3.65 9.94
C ARG A 114 0.28 2.37 9.41
N VAL A 115 1.02 1.60 8.65
CA VAL A 115 0.66 0.24 8.22
C VAL A 115 1.79 -0.69 8.61
N GLU A 116 1.49 -1.66 9.44
CA GLU A 116 2.46 -2.61 9.98
C GLU A 116 2.01 -4.03 9.74
N ASN A 117 2.90 -4.85 9.23
CA ASN A 117 2.69 -6.29 9.05
C ASN A 117 3.52 -7.05 10.07
N ASP A 118 2.90 -7.99 10.75
CA ASP A 118 3.61 -8.90 11.64
C ASP A 118 4.71 -9.69 10.91
N PRO A 119 5.74 -10.15 11.63
CA PRO A 119 6.78 -11.00 11.06
C PRO A 119 6.18 -12.24 10.39
N VAL A 120 6.58 -12.52 9.18
CA VAL A 120 6.22 -13.78 8.50
C VAL A 120 7.08 -14.90 9.07
N SER A 121 6.49 -16.06 9.36
CA SER A 121 7.26 -17.23 9.84
C SER A 121 8.42 -17.54 8.89
N SER A 122 9.58 -17.88 9.45
CA SER A 122 10.88 -17.99 8.76
C SER A 122 10.88 -18.85 7.48
N THR A 123 10.01 -19.84 7.39
CA THR A 123 9.85 -20.70 6.21
C THR A 123 9.17 -19.98 5.04
N ALA A 124 8.19 -19.12 5.30
CA ALA A 124 7.51 -18.34 4.26
C ALA A 124 8.38 -17.15 3.81
N ALA A 125 9.08 -16.48 4.73
CA ALA A 125 9.96 -15.35 4.41
C ALA A 125 11.12 -15.74 3.47
N GLN A 126 11.69 -16.94 3.60
CA GLN A 126 12.76 -17.40 2.72
C GLN A 126 12.29 -17.69 1.30
N HIS A 127 11.04 -18.11 1.11
CA HIS A 127 10.45 -18.30 -0.21
C HIS A 127 10.10 -16.97 -0.89
N ILE A 128 9.61 -16.00 -0.13
CA ILE A 128 9.19 -14.68 -0.63
C ILE A 128 10.39 -13.81 -0.99
N ALA A 129 11.45 -13.81 -0.18
CA ALA A 129 12.69 -13.07 -0.47
C ALA A 129 13.40 -13.54 -1.76
N ARG A 130 13.11 -14.75 -2.22
CA ARG A 130 13.69 -15.33 -3.46
C ARG A 130 12.84 -15.10 -4.71
N SER A 131 11.54 -14.77 -4.58
CA SER A 131 10.62 -14.90 -5.69
C SER A 131 10.12 -13.59 -6.31
N VAL A 132 10.41 -12.42 -5.73
CA VAL A 132 9.95 -11.17 -6.34
C VAL A 132 11.01 -10.08 -6.26
N PRO A 133 11.70 -9.77 -7.35
CA PRO A 133 12.28 -8.45 -7.54
C PRO A 133 11.09 -7.48 -7.66
N GLY A 134 10.61 -6.97 -6.54
CA GLY A 134 9.70 -5.83 -6.56
C GLY A 134 10.43 -4.70 -7.28
N SER A 135 9.81 -4.09 -8.26
CA SER A 135 10.41 -2.99 -9.05
C SER A 135 10.80 -1.77 -8.19
N GLY A 136 10.55 -1.80 -6.88
CA GLY A 136 10.79 -0.68 -5.94
C GLY A 136 9.97 0.58 -6.26
N ASN A 137 9.27 0.57 -7.39
CA ASN A 137 8.55 1.74 -7.90
C ASN A 137 7.35 2.13 -7.03
N GLY A 138 6.70 1.16 -6.37
CA GLY A 138 5.57 1.41 -5.46
C GLY A 138 5.98 2.26 -4.24
N LEU A 139 7.05 1.85 -3.55
CA LEU A 139 7.58 2.56 -2.38
C LEU A 139 8.10 3.95 -2.74
N ARG A 140 8.84 4.05 -3.85
CA ARG A 140 9.31 5.32 -4.36
C ARG A 140 8.15 6.25 -4.73
N GLY A 141 7.15 5.74 -5.46
CA GLY A 141 5.98 6.52 -5.83
C GLY A 141 5.15 6.99 -4.62
N MET A 142 5.10 6.20 -3.53
CA MET A 142 4.50 6.66 -2.26
C MET A 142 5.30 7.83 -1.68
N SER A 143 6.64 7.72 -1.59
CA SER A 143 7.49 8.77 -1.05
C SER A 143 7.36 10.08 -1.85
N GLU A 144 7.40 10.00 -3.16
CA GLU A 144 7.25 11.16 -4.06
C GLU A 144 5.89 11.86 -3.87
N ARG A 145 4.80 11.09 -3.80
CA ARG A 145 3.46 11.65 -3.58
C ARG A 145 3.30 12.33 -2.21
N ILE A 146 3.81 11.72 -1.14
CA ILE A 146 3.75 12.28 0.21
C ILE A 146 4.60 13.56 0.29
N ALA A 147 5.79 13.57 -0.34
CA ALA A 147 6.67 14.73 -0.37
C ALA A 147 6.06 15.96 -1.08
N LEU A 148 5.17 15.78 -2.07
CA LEU A 148 4.46 16.88 -2.73
C LEU A 148 3.63 17.73 -1.76
N TYR A 149 3.25 17.15 -0.61
CA TYR A 149 2.45 17.82 0.43
C TYR A 149 3.28 18.09 1.69
N HIS A 150 4.61 18.21 1.53
CA HIS A 150 5.56 18.44 2.63
C HIS A 150 5.53 17.35 3.73
N GLY A 151 4.97 16.19 3.38
CA GLY A 151 4.94 15.02 4.26
C GLY A 151 6.23 14.23 4.23
N THR A 152 6.35 13.32 5.17
CA THR A 152 7.45 12.35 5.24
C THR A 152 6.91 10.95 5.16
N LEU A 153 7.65 10.06 4.50
CA LEU A 153 7.37 8.63 4.45
C LEU A 153 8.61 7.86 4.84
N THR A 154 8.47 6.94 5.78
CA THR A 154 9.48 5.94 6.14
C THR A 154 8.92 4.55 5.97
N TYR A 155 9.76 3.61 5.57
CA TYR A 155 9.37 2.21 5.43
C TYR A 155 10.58 1.31 5.62
N GLY A 156 10.34 0.08 6.06
CA GLY A 156 11.39 -0.91 6.20
C GLY A 156 11.08 -2.00 7.21
N LEU A 157 12.00 -2.96 7.24
CA LEU A 157 12.00 -4.05 8.19
C LEU A 157 12.39 -3.51 9.58
N GLN A 158 11.61 -3.87 10.58
CA GLN A 158 11.84 -3.49 11.98
C GLN A 158 12.72 -4.54 12.68
N PRO A 159 13.32 -4.22 13.83
CA PRO A 159 14.16 -5.17 14.58
C PRO A 159 13.44 -6.44 15.05
N ASP A 160 12.12 -6.38 15.22
CA ASP A 160 11.27 -7.52 15.58
C ASP A 160 10.86 -8.39 14.37
N GLY A 161 11.27 -8.00 13.16
CA GLY A 161 10.96 -8.69 11.92
C GLY A 161 9.64 -8.26 11.29
N SER A 162 8.91 -7.30 11.87
CA SER A 162 7.74 -6.69 11.24
C SER A 162 8.16 -5.77 10.09
N TRP A 163 7.23 -5.52 9.15
CA TRP A 163 7.42 -4.52 8.09
C TRP A 163 6.54 -3.32 8.36
N LEU A 164 7.13 -2.14 8.40
CA LEU A 164 6.44 -0.89 8.68
C LEU A 164 6.47 0.03 7.46
N VAL A 165 5.33 0.67 7.20
CA VAL A 165 5.18 1.88 6.37
C VAL A 165 4.55 2.95 7.26
N GLU A 166 5.23 4.08 7.41
CA GLU A 166 4.75 5.19 8.23
C GLU A 166 4.86 6.50 7.45
N ALA A 167 3.77 7.27 7.44
CA ALA A 167 3.72 8.57 6.78
C ALA A 167 3.17 9.64 7.73
N THR A 168 3.69 10.86 7.58
CA THR A 168 3.17 12.05 8.23
C THR A 168 2.84 13.10 7.18
N LEU A 169 1.66 13.68 7.25
CA LEU A 169 1.21 14.76 6.38
C LEU A 169 0.85 15.97 7.25
N PRO A 170 1.62 17.06 7.19
CA PRO A 170 1.34 18.25 8.00
C PRO A 170 0.05 18.94 7.54
N TYR A 171 -0.63 19.57 8.48
CA TYR A 171 -1.69 20.50 8.11
C TYR A 171 -1.08 21.66 7.34
N ARG A 172 -1.78 22.16 6.33
CA ARG A 172 -1.45 23.46 5.79
C ARG A 172 -1.88 24.52 6.82
N ASP A 173 -0.94 25.32 7.26
CA ASP A 173 -1.32 26.59 7.89
C ASP A 173 -2.04 27.42 6.81
N LEU A 174 -3.28 27.80 7.11
CA LEU A 174 -4.10 28.70 6.29
C LEU A 174 -3.58 30.13 6.45
#